data_8ac32de58b6a11bd0bf9c6ba279ef5ec
#
_entry.id   8ac32de58b6a11bd0bf9c6ba279ef5ec
#
_cell.length_a   1.000
_cell.length_b   1.000
_cell.length_c   1.000
_cell.angle_alpha   90.00
_cell.angle_beta   90.00
_cell.angle_gamma   90.00
#
_symmetry.space_group_name_H-M   'P 1'
#
loop_
_entity.id
_entity.type
_entity.pdbx_description
1 polymer ?
#
loop_
_entity_poly.entity_id
_entity_poly.type
_entity_poly.pdbx_seq_one_letter_code
_entity_poly.pdbx_strand_id
1 'polypeptide(L)'
;MTEQPRIGALHCPFQEGAVSLRWHEWGPPSGRPVVCVHGLTRQGRDFDVLARALSQQGRRVICPDIPGRGMSGWLPDGALYTVPTYVAVLAPLLSALGEYDWVGTSMGGLIGMGLVALPADRVRRMVLNDIGPFIPRAALARIRDYLGAPPPHFDDIAGVDVYLRGVHAPFGALTDAQWRAMAQHSARMTAAGQAKLHYDPRIVEPMQTTLTDVNLWPLWDCAVNRPVLVLRGETSDLLTAETAAKMDEQPNTQVETIAGCGHAPALMDAHQVGLIVRFLAGG
;
A
#
# COMPACT_ATOMS: atom_id res chain seq x y z
N MET A 1 -12.72 13.38 -20.45
CA MET A 1 -11.33 13.59 -19.94
C MET A 1 -11.19 12.79 -18.65
N THR A 2 -10.22 11.88 -18.55
CA THR A 2 -9.95 11.16 -17.30
C THR A 2 -9.43 12.16 -16.28
N GLU A 3 -10.13 12.30 -15.16
CA GLU A 3 -9.72 13.16 -14.05
C GLU A 3 -8.30 12.76 -13.58
N GLN A 4 -7.41 13.73 -13.44
CA GLN A 4 -6.06 13.53 -12.90
C GLN A 4 -6.05 13.93 -11.42
N PRO A 5 -5.24 13.27 -10.57
CA PRO A 5 -5.14 13.65 -9.17
C PRO A 5 -4.47 15.01 -9.00
N ARG A 6 -4.88 15.72 -7.97
CA ARG A 6 -4.08 16.83 -7.43
C ARG A 6 -2.85 16.26 -6.73
N ILE A 7 -1.74 16.97 -6.76
CA ILE A 7 -0.51 16.56 -6.08
C ILE A 7 -0.36 17.39 -4.81
N GLY A 8 -0.34 16.72 -3.68
CA GLY A 8 0.00 17.32 -2.41
C GLY A 8 1.46 17.11 -2.03
N ALA A 9 1.97 17.97 -1.17
CA ALA A 9 3.35 17.93 -0.71
C ALA A 9 3.47 18.45 0.73
N LEU A 10 4.34 17.79 1.52
CA LEU A 10 4.70 18.22 2.86
C LEU A 10 6.17 17.89 3.12
N HIS A 11 6.87 18.78 3.82
CA HIS A 11 8.20 18.47 4.36
C HIS A 11 8.03 18.03 5.81
N CYS A 12 8.22 16.72 6.02
CA CYS A 12 8.07 16.12 7.33
C CYS A 12 9.40 16.19 8.07
N PRO A 13 9.47 16.76 9.29
CA PRO A 13 10.67 16.71 10.11
C PRO A 13 11.11 15.26 10.31
N PHE A 14 12.40 14.99 10.11
CA PHE A 14 12.93 13.65 10.26
C PHE A 14 14.42 13.72 10.64
N GLN A 15 14.76 13.21 11.84
CA GLN A 15 16.11 13.34 12.41
C GLN A 15 16.58 14.80 12.41
N GLU A 16 17.79 15.10 11.94
CA GLU A 16 18.36 16.44 11.83
C GLU A 16 17.94 17.20 10.56
N GLY A 17 16.97 16.66 9.79
CA GLY A 17 16.53 17.23 8.52
C GLY A 17 15.03 17.09 8.29
N ALA A 18 14.66 16.94 7.04
CA ALA A 18 13.29 16.70 6.62
C ALA A 18 13.23 15.74 5.42
N VAL A 19 12.18 14.94 5.36
CA VAL A 19 11.84 14.14 4.19
C VAL A 19 10.63 14.74 3.49
N SER A 20 10.69 14.83 2.15
CA SER A 20 9.55 15.26 1.35
C SER A 20 8.55 14.11 1.23
N LEU A 21 7.33 14.32 1.74
CA LEU A 21 6.19 13.44 1.52
C LEU A 21 5.34 14.00 0.39
N ARG A 22 5.00 13.18 -0.60
CA ARG A 22 4.11 13.50 -1.72
C ARG A 22 2.92 12.57 -1.70
N TRP A 23 1.77 13.05 -2.20
CA TRP A 23 0.57 12.24 -2.36
C TRP A 23 -0.25 12.66 -3.56
N HIS A 24 -1.02 11.73 -4.07
CA HIS A 24 -2.03 11.93 -5.08
C HIS A 24 -3.39 12.07 -4.41
N GLU A 25 -4.17 13.10 -4.77
CA GLU A 25 -5.43 13.40 -4.13
C GLU A 25 -6.58 13.47 -5.14
N TRP A 26 -7.67 12.75 -4.84
CA TRP A 26 -8.85 12.65 -5.66
C TRP A 26 -10.08 13.14 -4.90
N GLY A 27 -11.11 13.60 -5.66
CA GLY A 27 -12.40 14.02 -5.11
C GLY A 27 -12.40 15.38 -4.43
N PRO A 28 -13.53 15.76 -3.82
CA PRO A 28 -13.72 17.08 -3.22
C PRO A 28 -12.89 17.23 -1.94
N PRO A 29 -12.24 18.39 -1.70
CA PRO A 29 -11.48 18.64 -0.48
C PRO A 29 -12.30 18.52 0.81
N SER A 30 -13.60 18.78 0.74
CA SER A 30 -14.55 18.68 1.86
C SER A 30 -15.09 17.26 2.09
N GLY A 31 -14.73 16.30 1.21
CA GLY A 31 -15.16 14.91 1.35
C GLY A 31 -14.51 14.24 2.57
N ARG A 32 -15.20 13.23 3.16
CA ARG A 32 -14.60 12.44 4.23
C ARG A 32 -13.33 11.75 3.72
N PRO A 33 -12.20 11.90 4.43
CA PRO A 33 -10.92 11.37 3.95
C PRO A 33 -10.87 9.85 3.93
N VAL A 34 -10.24 9.31 2.90
CA VAL A 34 -9.78 7.91 2.79
C VAL A 34 -8.31 7.94 2.45
N VAL A 35 -7.47 7.34 3.27
CA VAL A 35 -6.03 7.24 3.03
C VAL A 35 -5.71 5.86 2.47
N CYS A 36 -5.14 5.81 1.25
CA CYS A 36 -4.80 4.57 0.56
C CYS A 36 -3.29 4.42 0.49
N VAL A 37 -2.73 3.39 1.15
CA VAL A 37 -1.28 3.19 1.27
C VAL A 37 -0.84 1.88 0.62
N HIS A 38 0.12 2.02 -0.28
CA HIS A 38 0.63 0.99 -1.18
C HIS A 38 1.56 -0.04 -0.53
N GLY A 39 1.83 -1.13 -1.26
CA GLY A 39 2.79 -2.17 -0.90
C GLY A 39 4.26 -1.74 -1.04
N LEU A 40 5.17 -2.63 -0.69
CA LEU A 40 6.60 -2.36 -0.45
C LEU A 40 7.31 -1.65 -1.62
N THR A 41 7.15 -2.11 -2.86
CA THR A 41 7.80 -1.57 -4.06
C THR A 41 6.88 -0.69 -4.91
N ARG A 42 5.67 -0.43 -4.40
CA ARG A 42 4.61 0.25 -5.16
C ARG A 42 4.54 1.74 -4.80
N GLN A 43 3.51 2.42 -5.26
CA GLN A 43 3.32 3.86 -5.09
C GLN A 43 1.83 4.24 -5.16
N GLY A 44 1.49 5.48 -4.80
CA GLY A 44 0.11 5.91 -4.61
C GLY A 44 -0.81 5.78 -5.84
N ARG A 45 -0.25 5.81 -7.08
CA ARG A 45 -1.04 5.70 -8.32
C ARG A 45 -1.60 4.29 -8.58
N ASP A 46 -1.17 3.27 -7.80
CA ASP A 46 -1.79 1.95 -7.85
C ASP A 46 -3.27 1.97 -7.44
N PHE A 47 -3.66 2.97 -6.66
CA PHE A 47 -5.04 3.16 -6.22
C PHE A 47 -5.91 4.00 -7.18
N ASP A 48 -5.44 4.40 -8.35
CA ASP A 48 -6.17 5.29 -9.26
C ASP A 48 -7.60 4.82 -9.58
N VAL A 49 -7.79 3.51 -9.78
CA VAL A 49 -9.12 2.95 -10.08
C VAL A 49 -10.03 3.04 -8.86
N LEU A 50 -9.56 2.59 -7.71
CA LEU A 50 -10.29 2.66 -6.43
C LEU A 50 -10.56 4.13 -6.04
N ALA A 51 -9.54 4.99 -6.16
CA ALA A 51 -9.64 6.40 -5.77
C ALA A 51 -10.69 7.15 -6.60
N ARG A 52 -10.76 6.89 -7.91
CA ARG A 52 -11.84 7.45 -8.76
C ARG A 52 -13.22 6.95 -8.32
N ALA A 53 -13.37 5.65 -8.04
CA ALA A 53 -14.65 5.10 -7.59
C ALA A 53 -15.10 5.72 -6.26
N LEU A 54 -14.19 5.88 -5.31
CA LEU A 54 -14.48 6.53 -4.02
C LEU A 54 -14.75 8.03 -4.18
N SER A 55 -14.01 8.74 -5.05
CA SER A 55 -14.24 10.16 -5.31
C SER A 55 -15.62 10.44 -5.92
N GLN A 56 -16.11 9.54 -6.78
CA GLN A 56 -17.47 9.61 -7.33
C GLN A 56 -18.55 9.43 -6.24
N GLN A 57 -18.22 8.84 -5.09
CA GLN A 57 -19.06 8.78 -3.89
C GLN A 57 -18.86 10.00 -2.95
N GLY A 58 -18.20 11.06 -3.43
CA GLY A 58 -17.95 12.26 -2.65
C GLY A 58 -16.83 12.13 -1.61
N ARG A 59 -16.01 11.06 -1.66
CA ARG A 59 -14.88 10.87 -0.74
C ARG A 59 -13.67 11.69 -1.19
N ARG A 60 -12.90 12.21 -0.23
CA ARG A 60 -11.57 12.77 -0.45
C ARG A 60 -10.54 11.65 -0.30
N VAL A 61 -9.93 11.21 -1.39
CA VAL A 61 -9.00 10.07 -1.37
C VAL A 61 -7.57 10.58 -1.46
N ILE A 62 -6.73 10.15 -0.54
CA ILE A 62 -5.35 10.58 -0.37
C ILE A 62 -4.46 9.34 -0.51
N CYS A 63 -3.63 9.29 -1.53
CA CYS A 63 -2.75 8.17 -1.84
C CYS A 63 -1.28 8.63 -1.70
N PRO A 64 -0.69 8.58 -0.50
CA PRO A 64 0.69 8.98 -0.31
C PRO A 64 1.66 8.01 -0.98
N ASP A 65 2.74 8.56 -1.51
CA ASP A 65 3.95 7.79 -1.84
C ASP A 65 4.78 7.69 -0.56
N ILE A 66 4.94 6.49 -0.03
CA ILE A 66 5.75 6.28 1.18
C ILE A 66 7.23 6.60 0.87
N PRO A 67 8.00 7.22 1.80
CA PRO A 67 9.40 7.54 1.57
C PRO A 67 10.20 6.44 0.87
N GLY A 68 11.00 6.83 -0.10
CA GLY A 68 11.74 5.91 -0.97
C GLY A 68 10.96 5.38 -2.16
N ARG A 69 9.71 5.80 -2.38
CA ARG A 69 8.87 5.38 -3.52
C ARG A 69 8.22 6.60 -4.19
N GLY A 70 7.84 6.41 -5.44
CA GLY A 70 7.11 7.41 -6.20
C GLY A 70 7.77 8.78 -6.17
N MET A 71 7.00 9.81 -5.87
CA MET A 71 7.46 11.21 -5.85
C MET A 71 8.01 11.66 -4.49
N SER A 72 7.92 10.84 -3.45
CA SER A 72 8.44 11.15 -2.11
C SER A 72 9.96 11.07 -2.04
N GLY A 73 10.53 11.77 -1.06
CA GLY A 73 11.97 11.76 -0.80
C GLY A 73 12.48 10.39 -0.35
N TRP A 74 13.77 10.17 -0.54
CA TRP A 74 14.47 8.99 -0.06
C TRP A 74 15.03 9.25 1.34
N LEU A 75 15.07 8.20 2.18
CA LEU A 75 15.66 8.30 3.50
C LEU A 75 17.19 8.28 3.40
N PRO A 76 17.89 8.94 4.34
CA PRO A 76 19.36 9.04 4.31
C PRO A 76 20.02 7.66 4.49
N ASP A 77 19.39 6.75 5.24
CA ASP A 77 19.89 5.42 5.55
C ASP A 77 18.83 4.36 5.21
N GLY A 78 19.23 3.27 4.55
CA GLY A 78 18.34 2.17 4.19
C GLY A 78 17.75 1.44 5.39
N ALA A 79 18.48 1.37 6.50
CA ALA A 79 17.99 0.77 7.75
C ALA A 79 16.75 1.49 8.34
N LEU A 80 16.49 2.72 7.90
CA LEU A 80 15.35 3.52 8.34
C LEU A 80 14.03 3.18 7.61
N TYR A 81 14.05 2.38 6.56
CA TYR A 81 12.85 1.98 5.83
C TYR A 81 12.00 0.97 6.62
N THR A 82 11.48 1.41 7.77
CA THR A 82 10.73 0.59 8.72
C THR A 82 9.32 1.14 8.94
N VAL A 83 8.38 0.27 9.37
CA VAL A 83 7.00 0.68 9.68
C VAL A 83 6.94 1.82 10.69
N PRO A 84 7.68 1.83 11.81
CA PRO A 84 7.67 2.96 12.73
C PRO A 84 8.09 4.29 12.08
N THR A 85 9.08 4.27 11.20
CA THR A 85 9.52 5.46 10.45
C THR A 85 8.41 5.96 9.52
N TYR A 86 7.73 5.05 8.80
CA TYR A 86 6.64 5.43 7.90
C TYR A 86 5.45 6.04 8.66
N VAL A 87 5.11 5.47 9.81
CA VAL A 87 4.09 6.03 10.72
C VAL A 87 4.47 7.45 11.15
N ALA A 88 5.72 7.67 11.58
CA ALA A 88 6.21 8.99 12.00
C ALA A 88 6.16 10.02 10.85
N VAL A 89 6.57 9.64 9.65
CA VAL A 89 6.55 10.54 8.47
C VAL A 89 5.13 10.86 8.01
N LEU A 90 4.18 9.93 8.15
CA LEU A 90 2.77 10.17 7.81
C LEU A 90 2.04 11.02 8.85
N ALA A 91 2.48 11.04 10.10
CA ALA A 91 1.76 11.66 11.21
C ALA A 91 1.36 13.13 10.97
N PRO A 92 2.20 14.03 10.40
CA PRO A 92 1.81 15.40 10.12
C PRO A 92 0.66 15.51 9.10
N LEU A 93 0.69 14.69 8.05
CA LEU A 93 -0.40 14.62 7.06
C LEU A 93 -1.69 14.12 7.72
N LEU A 94 -1.63 13.01 8.44
CA LEU A 94 -2.79 12.37 9.06
C LEU A 94 -3.42 13.27 10.16
N SER A 95 -2.61 13.99 10.93
CA SER A 95 -3.09 14.93 11.95
C SER A 95 -3.95 16.05 11.35
N ALA A 96 -3.67 16.47 10.12
CA ALA A 96 -4.43 17.51 9.43
C ALA A 96 -5.77 17.03 8.87
N LEU A 97 -6.03 15.71 8.82
CA LEU A 97 -7.25 15.16 8.19
C LEU A 97 -8.43 15.01 9.15
N GLY A 98 -8.21 15.04 10.47
CA GLY A 98 -9.23 14.66 11.45
C GLY A 98 -9.44 13.13 11.44
N GLU A 99 -10.71 12.67 11.44
CA GLU A 99 -11.04 11.26 11.28
C GLU A 99 -10.98 10.84 9.81
N TYR A 100 -10.45 9.65 9.54
CA TYR A 100 -10.32 9.10 8.18
C TYR A 100 -10.53 7.59 8.15
N ASP A 101 -10.81 7.07 6.97
CA ASP A 101 -10.80 5.64 6.70
C ASP A 101 -9.46 5.24 6.07
N TRP A 102 -9.01 4.02 6.32
CA TRP A 102 -7.72 3.49 5.87
C TRP A 102 -7.89 2.35 4.88
N VAL A 103 -7.12 2.35 3.80
CA VAL A 103 -6.95 1.22 2.88
C VAL A 103 -5.47 0.95 2.73
N GLY A 104 -4.99 -0.19 3.22
CA GLY A 104 -3.58 -0.54 3.18
C GLY A 104 -3.32 -1.85 2.45
N THR A 105 -2.49 -1.83 1.41
CA THR A 105 -2.02 -3.03 0.73
C THR A 105 -0.70 -3.48 1.34
N SER A 106 -0.62 -4.74 1.81
CA SER A 106 0.64 -5.34 2.27
C SER A 106 1.34 -4.43 3.30
N MET A 107 2.51 -3.87 3.00
CA MET A 107 3.20 -2.87 3.85
C MET A 107 2.27 -1.74 4.31
N GLY A 108 1.37 -1.26 3.44
CA GLY A 108 0.39 -0.22 3.80
C GLY A 108 -0.59 -0.68 4.89
N GLY A 109 -0.92 -1.95 4.94
CA GLY A 109 -1.71 -2.54 6.02
C GLY A 109 -0.91 -2.65 7.33
N LEU A 110 0.39 -3.00 7.27
CA LEU A 110 1.27 -3.00 8.43
C LEU A 110 1.39 -1.59 9.05
N ILE A 111 1.52 -0.57 8.20
CA ILE A 111 1.52 0.84 8.64
C ILE A 111 0.20 1.17 9.33
N GLY A 112 -0.93 0.75 8.75
CA GLY A 112 -2.26 0.93 9.33
C GLY A 112 -2.41 0.28 10.71
N MET A 113 -1.97 -0.96 10.88
CA MET A 113 -1.97 -1.65 12.17
C MET A 113 -1.06 -0.94 13.19
N GLY A 114 0.08 -0.41 12.75
CA GLY A 114 0.95 0.41 13.61
C GLY A 114 0.31 1.72 14.05
N LEU A 115 -0.45 2.38 13.17
CA LEU A 115 -1.15 3.63 13.46
C LEU A 115 -2.25 3.46 14.51
N VAL A 116 -3.07 2.41 14.40
CA VAL A 116 -4.20 2.18 15.29
C VAL A 116 -3.80 1.72 16.69
N ALA A 117 -2.55 1.37 16.90
CA ALA A 117 -1.97 1.11 18.22
C ALA A 117 -1.52 2.39 18.94
N LEU A 118 -1.56 3.54 18.27
CA LEU A 118 -1.19 4.82 18.87
C LEU A 118 -2.37 5.46 19.62
N PRO A 119 -2.15 6.14 20.77
CA PRO A 119 -3.23 6.76 21.54
C PRO A 119 -4.01 7.85 20.78
N ALA A 120 -3.40 8.47 19.77
CA ALA A 120 -3.99 9.54 18.95
C ALA A 120 -4.60 9.03 17.64
N ASP A 121 -4.87 7.74 17.55
CA ASP A 121 -5.49 7.12 16.38
C ASP A 121 -6.85 7.76 16.02
N ARG A 122 -7.05 7.96 14.72
CA ARG A 122 -8.27 8.55 14.13
C ARG A 122 -8.84 7.73 12.99
N VAL A 123 -8.39 6.47 12.84
CA VAL A 123 -8.90 5.56 11.84
C VAL A 123 -10.29 5.07 12.25
N ARG A 124 -11.29 5.30 11.39
CA ARG A 124 -12.68 4.89 11.64
C ARG A 124 -12.97 3.48 11.13
N ARG A 125 -12.56 3.19 9.91
CA ARG A 125 -12.69 1.91 9.22
C ARG A 125 -11.37 1.53 8.59
N MET A 126 -11.07 0.26 8.57
CA MET A 126 -9.80 -0.23 8.02
C MET A 126 -10.05 -1.28 6.95
N VAL A 127 -9.40 -1.13 5.81
CA VAL A 127 -9.30 -2.17 4.78
C VAL A 127 -7.85 -2.65 4.73
N LEU A 128 -7.65 -3.94 4.94
CA LEU A 128 -6.36 -4.61 4.82
C LEU A 128 -6.36 -5.48 3.57
N ASN A 129 -5.57 -5.10 2.59
CA ASN A 129 -5.43 -5.86 1.36
C ASN A 129 -4.22 -6.78 1.44
N ASP A 130 -4.51 -8.03 1.63
CA ASP A 130 -3.63 -9.19 1.66
C ASP A 130 -2.49 -9.10 2.67
N ILE A 131 -2.83 -8.71 3.88
CA ILE A 131 -1.95 -8.67 5.04
C ILE A 131 -2.74 -8.95 6.31
N GLY A 132 -2.07 -9.57 7.28
CA GLY A 132 -2.66 -9.87 8.58
C GLY A 132 -1.61 -9.82 9.70
N PRO A 133 -2.02 -10.18 10.93
CA PRO A 133 -1.18 -10.09 12.12
C PRO A 133 -0.11 -11.17 12.22
N PHE A 134 -0.10 -12.15 11.33
CA PHE A 134 0.95 -13.17 11.26
C PHE A 134 1.49 -13.26 9.85
N ILE A 135 2.82 -13.15 9.71
CA ILE A 135 3.51 -13.24 8.44
C ILE A 135 4.53 -14.36 8.53
N PRO A 136 4.39 -15.43 7.70
CA PRO A 136 5.35 -16.53 7.69
C PRO A 136 6.74 -16.06 7.26
N ARG A 137 7.77 -16.56 7.92
CA ARG A 137 9.17 -16.35 7.52
C ARG A 137 9.41 -16.70 6.04
N ALA A 138 8.78 -17.77 5.55
CA ALA A 138 8.94 -18.18 4.16
C ALA A 138 8.50 -17.11 3.15
N ALA A 139 7.38 -16.43 3.42
CA ALA A 139 6.91 -15.32 2.59
C ALA A 139 7.88 -14.12 2.64
N LEU A 140 8.39 -13.78 3.81
CA LEU A 140 9.41 -12.75 3.96
C LEU A 140 10.71 -13.10 3.23
N ALA A 141 11.14 -14.35 3.29
CA ALA A 141 12.33 -14.82 2.58
C ALA A 141 12.15 -14.68 1.06
N ARG A 142 11.00 -15.09 0.53
CA ARG A 142 10.66 -14.91 -0.90
C ARG A 142 10.71 -13.43 -1.32
N ILE A 143 10.14 -12.53 -0.51
CA ILE A 143 10.16 -11.08 -0.79
C ILE A 143 11.59 -10.55 -0.76
N ARG A 144 12.39 -10.92 0.25
CA ARG A 144 13.81 -10.55 0.35
C ARG A 144 14.60 -11.04 -0.87
N ASP A 145 14.42 -12.28 -1.26
CA ASP A 145 15.17 -12.89 -2.36
C ASP A 145 14.80 -12.24 -3.71
N TYR A 146 13.53 -11.92 -3.90
CA TYR A 146 13.06 -11.14 -5.04
C TYR A 146 13.67 -9.73 -5.09
N LEU A 147 13.80 -9.05 -3.96
CA LEU A 147 14.33 -7.68 -3.86
C LEU A 147 15.86 -7.64 -3.68
N GLY A 148 16.49 -8.76 -3.43
CA GLY A 148 17.93 -8.84 -3.15
C GLY A 148 18.84 -8.52 -4.34
N ALA A 149 18.32 -8.60 -5.57
CA ALA A 149 19.00 -8.15 -6.76
C ALA A 149 18.67 -6.66 -7.04
N PRO A 150 19.63 -5.86 -7.51
CA PRO A 150 19.36 -4.50 -7.95
C PRO A 150 18.25 -4.49 -9.02
N PRO A 151 17.30 -3.53 -8.95
CA PRO A 151 16.27 -3.41 -9.97
C PRO A 151 16.89 -3.27 -11.37
N PRO A 152 16.39 -3.99 -12.38
CA PRO A 152 16.94 -3.88 -13.73
C PRO A 152 16.69 -2.47 -14.31
N HIS A 153 17.57 -2.07 -15.24
CA HIS A 153 17.31 -0.97 -16.16
C HIS A 153 16.65 -1.52 -17.41
N PHE A 154 15.79 -0.74 -18.03
CA PHE A 154 15.04 -1.11 -19.22
C PHE A 154 15.30 -0.08 -20.32
N ASP A 155 15.25 -0.50 -21.58
CA ASP A 155 15.42 0.42 -22.70
C ASP A 155 14.31 1.47 -22.74
N ASP A 156 13.09 1.07 -22.36
CA ASP A 156 11.92 1.93 -22.35
C ASP A 156 10.85 1.47 -21.32
N ILE A 157 9.71 2.15 -21.31
CA ILE A 157 8.56 1.80 -20.45
C ILE A 157 7.92 0.46 -20.84
N ALA A 158 8.03 0.04 -22.09
CA ALA A 158 7.48 -1.26 -22.51
C ALA A 158 8.25 -2.42 -21.86
N GLY A 159 9.57 -2.29 -21.69
CA GLY A 159 10.37 -3.23 -20.90
C GLY A 159 9.93 -3.30 -19.43
N VAL A 160 9.56 -2.16 -18.85
CA VAL A 160 8.97 -2.11 -17.49
C VAL A 160 7.62 -2.84 -17.45
N ASP A 161 6.75 -2.66 -18.45
CA ASP A 161 5.45 -3.35 -18.54
C ASP A 161 5.63 -4.87 -18.55
N VAL A 162 6.52 -5.38 -19.41
CA VAL A 162 6.82 -6.83 -19.49
C VAL A 162 7.34 -7.36 -18.13
N TYR A 163 8.25 -6.64 -17.51
CA TYR A 163 8.79 -7.01 -16.20
C TYR A 163 7.72 -7.05 -15.12
N LEU A 164 6.87 -6.01 -15.02
CA LEU A 164 5.82 -5.94 -14.02
C LEU A 164 4.76 -7.02 -14.18
N ARG A 165 4.40 -7.39 -15.42
CA ARG A 165 3.50 -8.52 -15.70
C ARG A 165 4.04 -9.84 -15.16
N GLY A 166 5.35 -10.05 -15.23
CA GLY A 166 5.99 -11.24 -14.66
C GLY A 166 5.98 -11.22 -13.13
N VAL A 167 6.47 -10.14 -12.56
CA VAL A 167 6.66 -10.02 -11.11
C VAL A 167 5.35 -9.89 -10.34
N HIS A 168 4.38 -9.17 -10.90
CA HIS A 168 3.08 -8.93 -10.29
C HIS A 168 1.95 -9.78 -10.93
N ALA A 169 2.28 -10.89 -11.59
CA ALA A 169 1.29 -11.87 -12.04
C ALA A 169 0.27 -12.25 -10.95
N PRO A 170 0.66 -12.40 -9.67
CA PRO A 170 -0.27 -12.67 -8.57
C PRO A 170 -1.31 -11.58 -8.29
N PHE A 171 -1.21 -10.39 -8.87
CA PHE A 171 -2.19 -9.30 -8.68
C PHE A 171 -3.57 -9.62 -9.26
N GLY A 172 -3.67 -10.67 -10.08
CA GLY A 172 -4.89 -11.10 -10.73
C GLY A 172 -4.96 -10.68 -12.20
N ALA A 173 -6.12 -10.84 -12.79
CA ALA A 173 -6.34 -10.54 -14.21
C ALA A 173 -6.48 -9.02 -14.42
N LEU A 174 -5.41 -8.36 -14.87
CA LEU A 174 -5.40 -6.97 -15.26
C LEU A 174 -5.49 -6.84 -16.80
N THR A 175 -6.18 -5.80 -17.25
CA THR A 175 -6.20 -5.44 -18.67
C THR A 175 -4.85 -4.85 -19.12
N ASP A 176 -4.59 -4.88 -20.43
CA ASP A 176 -3.39 -4.23 -20.98
C ASP A 176 -3.30 -2.74 -20.68
N ALA A 177 -4.44 -2.05 -20.58
CA ALA A 177 -4.47 -0.64 -20.20
C ALA A 177 -4.03 -0.43 -18.73
N GLN A 178 -4.44 -1.32 -17.82
CA GLN A 178 -4.03 -1.28 -16.41
C GLN A 178 -2.53 -1.59 -16.25
N TRP A 179 -2.02 -2.60 -16.95
CA TRP A 179 -0.59 -2.91 -16.95
C TRP A 179 0.26 -1.75 -17.47
N ARG A 180 -0.13 -1.17 -18.62
CA ARG A 180 0.56 0.00 -19.16
C ARG A 180 0.54 1.21 -18.22
N ALA A 181 -0.60 1.50 -17.59
CA ALA A 181 -0.71 2.57 -16.60
C ALA A 181 0.20 2.30 -15.39
N MET A 182 0.23 1.07 -14.88
CA MET A 182 1.10 0.65 -13.80
C MET A 182 2.58 0.82 -14.18
N ALA A 183 2.99 0.44 -15.38
CA ALA A 183 4.35 0.61 -15.88
C ALA A 183 4.75 2.10 -15.98
N GLN A 184 3.87 2.92 -16.55
CA GLN A 184 4.12 4.37 -16.68
C GLN A 184 4.35 5.04 -15.33
N HIS A 185 3.56 4.69 -14.31
CA HIS A 185 3.69 5.26 -12.97
C HIS A 185 4.85 4.68 -12.16
N SER A 186 5.25 3.44 -12.46
CA SER A 186 6.38 2.77 -11.78
C SER A 186 7.75 3.14 -12.38
N ALA A 187 7.78 3.74 -13.57
CA ALA A 187 9.01 4.07 -14.26
C ALA A 187 9.48 5.50 -14.00
N ARG A 188 10.79 5.66 -13.94
CA ARG A 188 11.50 6.95 -14.04
C ARG A 188 12.52 6.87 -15.14
N MET A 189 12.53 7.84 -16.04
CA MET A 189 13.55 7.94 -17.06
C MET A 189 14.86 8.44 -16.48
N THR A 190 15.95 7.80 -16.85
CA THR A 190 17.33 8.23 -16.54
C THR A 190 17.80 9.30 -17.52
N ALA A 191 18.89 10.00 -17.20
CA ALA A 191 19.50 10.95 -18.12
C ALA A 191 20.01 10.28 -19.42
N ALA A 192 20.29 8.98 -19.38
CA ALA A 192 20.69 8.19 -20.55
C ALA A 192 19.51 7.72 -21.41
N GLY A 193 18.27 8.11 -21.06
CA GLY A 193 17.06 7.71 -21.81
C GLY A 193 16.51 6.33 -21.46
N GLN A 194 17.12 5.62 -20.51
CA GLN A 194 16.63 4.32 -20.03
C GLN A 194 15.54 4.49 -18.98
N ALA A 195 14.64 3.53 -18.87
CA ALA A 195 13.68 3.45 -17.78
C ALA A 195 14.23 2.63 -16.60
N LYS A 196 13.92 3.03 -15.39
CA LYS A 196 14.16 2.28 -14.16
C LYS A 196 12.97 2.34 -13.22
N LEU A 197 12.86 1.40 -12.29
CA LEU A 197 11.80 1.41 -11.29
C LEU A 197 11.97 2.59 -10.32
N HIS A 198 10.84 3.17 -9.92
CA HIS A 198 10.77 4.40 -9.14
C HIS A 198 10.71 4.13 -7.64
N TYR A 199 11.68 3.35 -7.12
CA TYR A 199 11.87 3.16 -5.69
C TYR A 199 13.36 3.09 -5.33
N ASP A 200 13.69 3.40 -4.08
CA ASP A 200 15.03 3.26 -3.54
C ASP A 200 15.36 1.76 -3.34
N PRO A 201 16.39 1.21 -3.98
CA PRO A 201 16.74 -0.20 -3.81
C PRO A 201 17.11 -0.57 -2.35
N ARG A 202 17.45 0.40 -1.51
CA ARG A 202 17.78 0.18 -0.09
C ARG A 202 16.58 -0.17 0.79
N ILE A 203 15.34 -0.11 0.26
CA ILE A 203 14.14 -0.52 1.02
C ILE A 203 14.16 -1.97 1.52
N VAL A 204 15.04 -2.81 0.97
CA VAL A 204 15.21 -4.20 1.37
C VAL A 204 16.16 -4.36 2.57
N GLU A 205 16.97 -3.35 2.90
CA GLU A 205 18.00 -3.47 3.94
C GLU A 205 17.46 -3.94 5.29
N PRO A 206 16.31 -3.48 5.80
CA PRO A 206 15.75 -4.00 7.05
C PRO A 206 15.39 -5.49 7.01
N MET A 207 15.24 -6.08 5.80
CA MET A 207 14.91 -7.50 5.61
C MET A 207 16.15 -8.37 5.39
N GLN A 208 17.35 -7.81 5.35
CA GLN A 208 18.60 -8.56 5.13
C GLN A 208 19.10 -9.29 6.38
N THR A 209 18.60 -8.93 7.56
CA THR A 209 18.90 -9.60 8.82
C THR A 209 18.16 -10.93 8.93
N THR A 210 18.43 -11.68 9.99
CA THR A 210 17.78 -12.98 10.23
C THR A 210 16.26 -12.82 10.22
N LEU A 211 15.60 -13.46 9.26
CA LEU A 211 14.14 -13.47 9.16
C LEU A 211 13.57 -14.53 10.13
N THR A 212 12.54 -14.12 10.85
CA THR A 212 11.68 -14.99 11.66
C THR A 212 10.22 -14.77 11.26
N ASP A 213 9.32 -15.61 11.72
CA ASP A 213 7.89 -15.30 11.63
C ASP A 213 7.61 -13.98 12.35
N VAL A 214 6.75 -13.17 11.77
CA VAL A 214 6.33 -11.89 12.37
C VAL A 214 4.96 -12.09 13.03
N ASN A 215 4.90 -11.83 14.33
CA ASN A 215 3.69 -11.92 15.14
C ASN A 215 3.25 -10.52 15.57
N LEU A 216 2.15 -10.04 15.02
CA LEU A 216 1.55 -8.73 15.27
C LEU A 216 0.13 -8.83 15.86
N TRP A 217 -0.26 -9.97 16.43
CA TRP A 217 -1.57 -10.12 17.06
C TRP A 217 -1.87 -9.02 18.08
N PRO A 218 -0.91 -8.54 18.91
CA PRO A 218 -1.18 -7.39 19.81
C PRO A 218 -1.57 -6.10 19.08
N LEU A 219 -1.07 -5.86 17.85
CA LEU A 219 -1.50 -4.72 17.02
C LEU A 219 -2.88 -4.98 16.39
N TRP A 220 -3.18 -6.23 16.05
CA TRP A 220 -4.48 -6.66 15.56
C TRP A 220 -5.59 -6.43 16.61
N ASP A 221 -5.33 -6.71 17.88
CA ASP A 221 -6.25 -6.46 18.97
C ASP A 221 -6.63 -4.98 19.08
N CYS A 222 -5.74 -4.07 18.70
CA CYS A 222 -6.05 -2.64 18.57
C CYS A 222 -6.87 -2.35 17.30
N ALA A 223 -6.63 -3.06 16.20
CA ALA A 223 -7.31 -2.84 14.93
C ALA A 223 -8.79 -3.22 14.98
N VAL A 224 -9.17 -4.31 15.66
CA VAL A 224 -10.54 -4.83 15.71
C VAL A 224 -11.51 -4.04 16.61
N ASN A 225 -11.05 -2.98 17.24
CA ASN A 225 -11.93 -2.03 17.95
C ASN A 225 -12.78 -1.17 17.00
N ARG A 226 -12.65 -1.36 15.69
CA ARG A 226 -13.38 -0.70 14.60
C ARG A 226 -13.76 -1.71 13.52
N PRO A 227 -14.64 -1.37 12.57
CA PRO A 227 -14.92 -2.24 11.43
C PRO A 227 -13.67 -2.44 10.59
N VAL A 228 -13.34 -3.69 10.27
CA VAL A 228 -12.22 -4.11 9.44
C VAL A 228 -12.71 -4.98 8.28
N LEU A 229 -12.30 -4.65 7.06
CA LEU A 229 -12.43 -5.51 5.89
C LEU A 229 -11.05 -6.04 5.52
N VAL A 230 -10.92 -7.33 5.39
CA VAL A 230 -9.70 -8.00 4.92
C VAL A 230 -9.97 -8.61 3.56
N LEU A 231 -9.19 -8.23 2.56
CA LEU A 231 -9.20 -8.89 1.26
C LEU A 231 -8.00 -9.83 1.21
N ARG A 232 -8.24 -11.10 0.99
CA ARG A 232 -7.19 -12.12 0.88
C ARG A 232 -7.10 -12.64 -0.55
N GLY A 233 -5.92 -12.65 -1.15
CA GLY A 233 -5.71 -13.38 -2.40
C GLY A 233 -5.84 -14.89 -2.17
N GLU A 234 -6.60 -15.58 -3.02
CA GLU A 234 -6.89 -17.02 -2.89
C GLU A 234 -5.61 -17.86 -2.72
N THR A 235 -4.57 -17.52 -3.47
CA THR A 235 -3.27 -18.23 -3.45
C THR A 235 -2.19 -17.49 -2.68
N SER A 236 -2.56 -16.51 -1.83
CA SER A 236 -1.59 -15.75 -1.05
C SER A 236 -0.81 -16.63 -0.07
N ASP A 237 0.51 -16.49 -0.10
CA ASP A 237 1.44 -17.09 0.84
C ASP A 237 1.80 -16.15 2.00
N LEU A 238 1.46 -14.85 1.88
CA LEU A 238 1.72 -13.84 2.91
C LEU A 238 0.60 -13.80 3.95
N LEU A 239 -0.66 -13.67 3.51
CA LEU A 239 -1.83 -13.85 4.35
C LEU A 239 -2.35 -15.27 4.16
N THR A 240 -1.96 -16.18 5.05
CA THR A 240 -2.40 -17.57 4.97
C THR A 240 -3.90 -17.73 5.24
N ALA A 241 -4.50 -18.79 4.70
CA ALA A 241 -5.91 -19.10 4.95
C ALA A 241 -6.20 -19.30 6.46
N GLU A 242 -5.25 -19.90 7.19
CA GLU A 242 -5.36 -20.09 8.64
C GLU A 242 -5.37 -18.75 9.39
N THR A 243 -4.47 -17.83 9.04
CA THR A 243 -4.44 -16.49 9.65
C THR A 243 -5.71 -15.73 9.33
N ALA A 244 -6.17 -15.76 8.08
CA ALA A 244 -7.40 -15.11 7.65
C ALA A 244 -8.64 -15.64 8.39
N ALA A 245 -8.74 -16.97 8.57
CA ALA A 245 -9.83 -17.58 9.32
C ALA A 245 -9.85 -17.10 10.79
N LYS A 246 -8.69 -17.02 11.45
CA LYS A 246 -8.58 -16.46 12.80
C LYS A 246 -8.96 -14.98 12.88
N MET A 247 -8.66 -14.20 11.82
CA MET A 247 -9.09 -12.79 11.75
C MET A 247 -10.60 -12.67 11.64
N ASP A 248 -11.25 -13.55 10.88
CA ASP A 248 -12.70 -13.55 10.66
C ASP A 248 -13.52 -13.95 11.90
N GLU A 249 -12.89 -14.57 12.89
CA GLU A 249 -13.53 -14.87 14.19
C GLU A 249 -13.85 -13.60 15.00
N GLN A 250 -13.28 -12.45 14.66
CA GLN A 250 -13.51 -11.20 15.38
C GLN A 250 -14.80 -10.50 14.90
N PRO A 251 -15.66 -10.05 15.81
CA PRO A 251 -17.03 -9.58 15.48
C PRO A 251 -17.06 -8.34 14.58
N ASN A 252 -15.99 -7.54 14.54
CA ASN A 252 -15.89 -6.33 13.70
C ASN A 252 -15.12 -6.57 12.40
N THR A 253 -14.76 -7.81 12.10
CA THR A 253 -13.96 -8.18 10.94
C THR A 253 -14.82 -8.92 9.92
N GLN A 254 -14.60 -8.60 8.66
CA GLN A 254 -15.10 -9.31 7.49
C GLN A 254 -13.93 -9.71 6.63
N VAL A 255 -13.81 -10.99 6.28
CA VAL A 255 -12.75 -11.49 5.39
C VAL A 255 -13.37 -11.94 4.08
N GLU A 256 -12.82 -11.42 2.97
CA GLU A 256 -13.21 -11.76 1.60
C GLU A 256 -12.03 -12.38 0.85
N THR A 257 -12.20 -13.60 0.34
CA THR A 257 -11.18 -14.24 -0.49
C THR A 257 -11.38 -13.88 -1.96
N ILE A 258 -10.34 -13.33 -2.58
CA ILE A 258 -10.35 -12.89 -3.98
C ILE A 258 -9.79 -14.00 -4.86
N ALA A 259 -10.68 -14.60 -5.64
CA ALA A 259 -10.32 -15.69 -6.54
C ALA A 259 -9.32 -15.25 -7.62
N GLY A 260 -8.42 -16.16 -7.99
CA GLY A 260 -7.42 -15.93 -9.04
C GLY A 260 -6.32 -14.93 -8.67
N CYS A 261 -6.26 -14.47 -7.42
CA CYS A 261 -5.21 -13.58 -6.94
C CYS A 261 -4.31 -14.29 -5.92
N GLY A 262 -3.04 -13.88 -5.92
CA GLY A 262 -2.09 -14.15 -4.84
C GLY A 262 -1.79 -12.86 -4.08
N HIS A 263 -0.53 -12.65 -3.68
CA HIS A 263 -0.11 -11.44 -2.97
C HIS A 263 0.28 -10.32 -3.95
N ALA A 264 -0.50 -9.27 -4.01
CA ALA A 264 -1.79 -8.96 -3.41
C ALA A 264 -2.82 -8.62 -4.51
N PRO A 265 -4.15 -8.76 -4.28
CA PRO A 265 -5.17 -8.25 -5.21
C PRO A 265 -4.91 -6.81 -5.62
N ALA A 266 -5.03 -6.51 -6.93
CA ALA A 266 -4.64 -5.20 -7.47
C ALA A 266 -5.59 -4.05 -7.11
N LEU A 267 -6.80 -4.35 -6.63
CA LEU A 267 -7.88 -3.38 -6.37
C LEU A 267 -8.29 -2.58 -7.62
N MET A 268 -8.25 -3.23 -8.78
CA MET A 268 -8.49 -2.61 -10.09
C MET A 268 -9.69 -3.20 -10.85
N ASP A 269 -10.31 -4.27 -10.36
CA ASP A 269 -11.52 -4.81 -10.94
C ASP A 269 -12.78 -4.35 -10.18
N ALA A 270 -13.93 -4.45 -10.85
CA ALA A 270 -15.21 -3.95 -10.32
C ALA A 270 -15.66 -4.68 -9.04
N HIS A 271 -15.32 -5.96 -8.86
CA HIS A 271 -15.69 -6.73 -7.69
C HIS A 271 -14.89 -6.25 -6.47
N GLN A 272 -13.56 -6.20 -6.56
CA GLN A 272 -12.66 -5.74 -5.50
C GLN A 272 -12.97 -4.30 -5.08
N VAL A 273 -13.10 -3.40 -6.07
CA VAL A 273 -13.48 -2.00 -5.83
C VAL A 273 -14.86 -1.90 -5.16
N GLY A 274 -15.84 -2.67 -5.65
CA GLY A 274 -17.19 -2.69 -5.10
C GLY A 274 -17.25 -3.15 -3.65
N LEU A 275 -16.46 -4.13 -3.23
CA LEU A 275 -16.34 -4.56 -1.84
C LEU A 275 -15.89 -3.40 -0.94
N ILE A 276 -14.81 -2.72 -1.31
CA ILE A 276 -14.26 -1.60 -0.54
C ILE A 276 -15.25 -0.42 -0.50
N VAL A 277 -15.84 -0.05 -1.63
CA VAL A 277 -16.80 1.07 -1.71
C VAL A 277 -18.00 0.81 -0.80
N ARG A 278 -18.60 -0.38 -0.85
CA ARG A 278 -19.73 -0.75 0.04
C ARG A 278 -19.33 -0.73 1.50
N PHE A 279 -18.18 -1.32 1.85
CA PHE A 279 -17.70 -1.36 3.22
C PHE A 279 -17.48 0.05 3.78
N LEU A 280 -16.89 0.96 3.01
CA LEU A 280 -16.61 2.34 3.45
C LEU A 280 -17.86 3.24 3.42
N ALA A 281 -18.93 2.86 2.70
CA ALA A 281 -20.21 3.57 2.69
C ALA A 281 -21.07 3.29 3.94
N GLY A 282 -20.91 2.16 4.59
CA GLY A 282 -21.75 1.68 5.71
C GLY A 282 -21.53 2.42 7.03
N GLY A 283 -21.35 3.75 7.04
CA GLY A 283 -21.20 4.54 8.26
C GLY A 283 -21.66 5.97 8.13
#